data_1e00741287b44c35a1f6ff6a0e74ff31
#
_entry.id   1e00741287b44c35a1f6ff6a0e74ff31
#
_cell.length_a   1.000
_cell.length_b   1.000
_cell.length_c   1.000
_cell.angle_alpha   90.00
_cell.angle_beta   90.00
_cell.angle_gamma   90.00
#
_symmetry.space_group_name_H-M   'P 1'
#
loop_
_entity.id
_entity.type
_entity.pdbx_description
1 polymer ?
#
loop_
_entity_poly.entity_id
_entity_poly.type
_entity_poly.pdbx_seq_one_letter_code
_entity_poly.pdbx_strand_id
1 'polypeptide(L)'
;TASRSDLPPPGGGERTAGPPKLTNPQRVYWQDVDITKQGLADYYAEVWDWIAPHVVRRPLALLRCPNGVGSECFVQKHAHATFDRSRILSYDDDGEELIAIESVDGLVALVQAGVLEVHVWGTTLDHVDLCDRLVFDLDPGPDVTWAAVVEGAKEVRDRLADLKLESFIKTSGGKGLHIVVPHDGADWDTSKTFSKQIALAMTADSPQKYLAKMTKSARQGKIFVDYLRNGRGATAVAAYSPRARPGAPVSTPVAWSEVTAKLSPARWTVLNLQDRLKRLKADPWAEIGKVKQKLPGV
;
A
#
# COMPACT_ATOMS: atom_id res chain seq x y z
N THR A 1 2.27 19.11 16.78
CA THR A 1 1.16 18.24 16.37
C THR A 1 -0.04 19.10 16.08
N ALA A 2 -0.51 19.10 14.86
CA ALA A 2 -1.71 19.81 14.44
C ALA A 2 -2.96 19.00 14.80
N SER A 3 -4.00 19.67 15.30
CA SER A 3 -5.32 19.07 15.43
C SER A 3 -6.03 19.05 14.06
N ARG A 4 -7.20 18.41 13.98
CA ARG A 4 -7.99 18.33 12.73
C ARG A 4 -8.29 19.69 12.10
N SER A 5 -8.41 20.77 12.91
CA SER A 5 -8.63 22.14 12.49
C SER A 5 -7.37 22.86 12.00
N ASP A 6 -6.21 22.31 12.28
CA ASP A 6 -4.91 22.97 12.05
C ASP A 6 -4.18 22.40 10.82
N LEU A 7 -4.75 21.41 10.13
CA LEU A 7 -4.18 20.87 8.90
C LEU A 7 -4.34 21.90 7.77
N PRO A 8 -3.26 22.21 7.03
CA PRO A 8 -3.34 23.08 5.88
C PRO A 8 -4.27 22.48 4.81
N PRO A 9 -4.95 23.32 4.01
CA PRO A 9 -5.77 22.81 2.92
C PRO A 9 -4.93 22.01 1.91
N PRO A 10 -5.50 21.00 1.26
CA PRO A 10 -4.79 20.21 0.26
C PRO A 10 -4.19 21.10 -0.84
N GLY A 11 -2.89 20.95 -1.12
CA GLY A 11 -2.20 21.68 -2.20
C GLY A 11 -1.66 23.07 -1.86
N GLY A 12 -1.73 23.53 -0.60
CA GLY A 12 -1.31 24.89 -0.18
C GLY A 12 0.09 25.00 0.42
N GLY A 13 0.92 23.97 0.36
CA GLY A 13 2.27 24.01 0.93
C GLY A 13 3.22 24.88 0.12
N GLU A 14 3.52 26.10 0.55
CA GLU A 14 4.64 26.89 0.03
C GLU A 14 5.94 26.10 0.19
N ARG A 15 6.69 25.93 -0.90
CA ARG A 15 8.04 25.37 -0.88
C ARG A 15 8.98 26.37 -0.22
N THR A 16 9.16 26.29 1.07
CA THR A 16 10.06 27.18 1.84
C THR A 16 11.47 26.63 2.02
N ALA A 17 11.75 25.40 1.61
CA ALA A 17 13.07 24.79 1.68
C ALA A 17 13.45 24.18 0.31
N GLY A 18 14.73 24.28 -0.09
CA GLY A 18 15.26 23.58 -1.27
C GLY A 18 15.09 22.05 -1.16
N PRO A 19 15.41 21.27 -2.24
CA PRO A 19 15.22 19.83 -2.25
C PRO A 19 15.89 19.15 -1.04
N PRO A 20 15.34 18.03 -0.51
CA PRO A 20 15.91 17.34 0.63
C PRO A 20 17.35 16.91 0.33
N LYS A 21 18.27 17.24 1.23
CA LYS A 21 19.67 16.84 1.11
C LYS A 21 19.84 15.41 1.61
N LEU A 22 20.28 14.51 0.74
CA LEU A 22 20.64 13.15 1.13
C LEU A 22 22.07 13.11 1.68
N THR A 23 22.23 12.51 2.84
CA THR A 23 23.55 12.12 3.38
C THR A 23 23.84 10.68 2.98
N ASN A 24 25.11 10.37 2.69
CA ASN A 24 25.52 9.05 2.20
C ASN A 24 24.65 8.54 1.02
N PRO A 25 24.52 9.31 -0.07
CA PRO A 25 23.62 8.95 -1.19
C PRO A 25 24.03 7.63 -1.86
N GLN A 26 25.31 7.26 -1.78
CA GLN A 26 25.84 6.01 -2.34
C GLN A 26 25.66 4.79 -1.41
N ARG A 27 25.02 4.95 -0.24
CA ARG A 27 24.71 3.80 0.62
C ARG A 27 23.79 2.85 -0.13
N VAL A 28 24.21 1.60 -0.31
CA VAL A 28 23.44 0.57 -0.99
C VAL A 28 22.32 0.07 -0.09
N TYR A 29 21.08 0.12 -0.57
CA TYR A 29 19.90 -0.39 0.13
C TYR A 29 19.51 -1.79 -0.33
N TRP A 30 19.66 -2.12 -1.62
CA TRP A 30 19.49 -3.48 -2.15
C TRP A 30 20.81 -3.92 -2.78
N GLN A 31 21.52 -4.78 -2.06
CA GLN A 31 22.86 -5.24 -2.47
C GLN A 31 22.83 -6.14 -3.70
N ASP A 32 21.76 -6.92 -3.87
CA ASP A 32 21.60 -7.88 -4.96
C ASP A 32 21.35 -7.23 -6.33
N VAL A 33 20.91 -5.97 -6.35
CA VAL A 33 20.61 -5.18 -7.56
C VAL A 33 21.25 -3.80 -7.54
N ASP A 34 22.16 -3.55 -6.60
CA ASP A 34 22.96 -2.32 -6.43
C ASP A 34 22.14 -1.01 -6.39
N ILE A 35 20.94 -1.04 -5.79
CA ILE A 35 20.13 0.16 -5.61
C ILE A 35 20.61 0.91 -4.36
N THR A 36 21.05 2.15 -4.57
CA THR A 36 21.54 3.05 -3.54
C THR A 36 20.40 3.88 -2.94
N LYS A 37 20.70 4.61 -1.86
CA LYS A 37 19.80 5.62 -1.29
C LYS A 37 19.39 6.67 -2.33
N GLN A 38 20.34 7.14 -3.14
CA GLN A 38 20.07 8.07 -4.24
C GLN A 38 19.13 7.41 -5.26
N GLY A 39 19.43 6.19 -5.69
CA GLY A 39 18.60 5.47 -6.66
C GLY A 39 17.15 5.28 -6.18
N LEU A 40 16.93 5.06 -4.88
CA LEU A 40 15.58 5.00 -4.32
C LEU A 40 14.89 6.38 -4.31
N ALA A 41 15.62 7.46 -3.99
CA ALA A 41 15.06 8.82 -4.05
C ALA A 41 14.71 9.22 -5.48
N ASP A 42 15.57 8.90 -6.45
CA ASP A 42 15.33 9.14 -7.88
C ASP A 42 14.10 8.37 -8.35
N TYR A 43 13.99 7.09 -7.98
CA TYR A 43 12.80 6.29 -8.26
C TYR A 43 11.51 6.97 -7.77
N TYR A 44 11.47 7.43 -6.52
CA TYR A 44 10.28 8.09 -5.99
C TYR A 44 9.98 9.43 -6.67
N ALA A 45 11.01 10.18 -7.07
CA ALA A 45 10.82 11.39 -7.86
C ALA A 45 10.22 11.09 -9.24
N GLU A 46 10.68 10.03 -9.89
CA GLU A 46 10.21 9.60 -11.21
C GLU A 46 8.77 9.05 -11.19
N VAL A 47 8.35 8.37 -10.10
CA VAL A 47 7.01 7.79 -10.00
C VAL A 47 6.05 8.68 -9.19
N TRP A 48 6.44 9.91 -8.87
CA TRP A 48 5.66 10.77 -7.97
C TRP A 48 4.22 10.94 -8.43
N ASP A 49 3.99 11.27 -9.69
CA ASP A 49 2.64 11.52 -10.22
C ASP A 49 1.74 10.26 -10.14
N TRP A 50 2.35 9.07 -10.11
CA TRP A 50 1.66 7.79 -9.98
C TRP A 50 1.37 7.40 -8.53
N ILE A 51 2.32 7.64 -7.63
CA ILE A 51 2.20 7.26 -6.21
C ILE A 51 1.42 8.30 -5.40
N ALA A 52 1.52 9.59 -5.72
CA ALA A 52 0.94 10.69 -4.95
C ALA A 52 -0.56 10.50 -4.63
N PRO A 53 -1.44 10.10 -5.57
CA PRO A 53 -2.86 9.87 -5.28
C PRO A 53 -3.13 8.81 -4.23
N HIS A 54 -2.12 8.00 -3.89
CA HIS A 54 -2.26 6.86 -3.01
C HIS A 54 -1.60 7.04 -1.64
N VAL A 55 -0.73 8.05 -1.48
CA VAL A 55 0.04 8.25 -0.25
C VAL A 55 -0.15 9.64 0.37
N VAL A 56 -0.51 10.65 -0.45
CA VAL A 56 -0.68 12.03 0.04
C VAL A 56 -1.78 12.10 1.09
N ARG A 57 -1.46 12.74 2.23
CA ARG A 57 -2.34 12.95 3.38
C ARG A 57 -2.96 11.67 3.96
N ARG A 58 -2.35 10.51 3.73
CA ARG A 58 -2.74 9.27 4.40
C ARG A 58 -1.82 9.00 5.58
N PRO A 59 -2.34 8.53 6.73
CA PRO A 59 -1.49 8.05 7.82
C PRO A 59 -0.60 6.91 7.32
N LEU A 60 0.68 6.96 7.67
CA LEU A 60 1.71 6.06 7.17
C LEU A 60 2.23 5.12 8.26
N ALA A 61 2.52 3.89 7.87
CA ALA A 61 3.44 3.01 8.57
C ALA A 61 4.62 2.71 7.63
N LEU A 62 5.82 2.86 8.11
CA LEU A 62 7.05 2.89 7.32
C LEU A 62 7.92 1.70 7.69
N LEU A 63 8.35 0.91 6.71
CA LEU A 63 9.41 -0.06 6.95
C LEU A 63 10.77 0.61 6.75
N ARG A 64 11.50 0.73 7.84
CA ARG A 64 12.83 1.32 7.85
C ARG A 64 13.90 0.24 7.87
N CYS A 65 14.85 0.37 6.96
CA CYS A 65 16.05 -0.47 6.88
C CYS A 65 17.27 0.45 6.72
N PRO A 66 17.76 1.11 7.79
CA PRO A 66 18.79 2.15 7.69
C PRO A 66 20.10 1.66 7.07
N ASN A 67 20.35 0.34 7.17
CA ASN A 67 21.55 -0.32 6.63
C ASN A 67 21.25 -1.19 5.41
N GLY A 68 20.07 -1.04 4.81
CA GLY A 68 19.65 -1.78 3.62
C GLY A 68 18.97 -3.12 3.92
N VAL A 69 18.49 -3.75 2.84
CA VAL A 69 17.86 -5.08 2.87
C VAL A 69 18.91 -6.13 3.24
N GLY A 70 18.55 -7.07 4.12
CA GLY A 70 19.50 -8.06 4.67
C GLY A 70 20.07 -7.67 6.04
N SER A 71 19.88 -6.40 6.45
CA SER A 71 20.12 -5.93 7.81
C SER A 71 18.81 -5.82 8.60
N GLU A 72 18.89 -5.36 9.85
CA GLU A 72 17.71 -5.16 10.68
C GLU A 72 16.78 -4.12 10.07
N CYS A 73 15.52 -4.51 9.90
CA CYS A 73 14.42 -3.63 9.47
C CYS A 73 13.33 -3.62 10.53
N PHE A 74 12.70 -2.47 10.72
CA PHE A 74 11.62 -2.31 11.70
C PHE A 74 10.52 -1.39 11.19
N VAL A 75 9.31 -1.60 11.73
CA VAL A 75 8.15 -0.76 11.39
C VAL A 75 8.12 0.48 12.28
N GLN A 76 7.99 1.63 11.65
CA GLN A 76 7.86 2.95 12.29
C GLN A 76 6.49 3.53 11.96
N LYS A 77 5.66 3.78 12.97
CA LYS A 77 4.32 4.36 12.81
C LYS A 77 4.23 5.83 13.23
N HIS A 78 5.12 6.24 14.11
CA HIS A 78 5.12 7.58 14.71
C HIS A 78 6.37 8.36 14.28
N ALA A 79 6.30 9.68 14.33
CA ALA A 79 7.43 10.53 13.99
C ALA A 79 8.62 10.27 14.94
N HIS A 80 9.80 10.28 14.38
CA HIS A 80 11.06 10.05 15.09
C HIS A 80 12.01 11.24 14.88
N ALA A 81 12.98 11.41 15.78
CA ALA A 81 13.95 12.51 15.69
C ALA A 81 14.79 12.52 14.40
N THR A 82 14.88 11.39 13.70
CA THR A 82 15.58 11.30 12.40
C THR A 82 14.78 11.80 11.23
N PHE A 83 13.48 12.12 11.41
CA PHE A 83 12.64 12.64 10.34
C PHE A 83 12.76 14.17 10.25
N ASP A 84 12.86 14.67 9.04
CA ASP A 84 12.76 16.10 8.77
C ASP A 84 11.31 16.56 8.92
N ARG A 85 10.98 17.08 10.10
CA ARG A 85 9.61 17.51 10.45
C ARG A 85 9.11 18.69 9.63
N SER A 86 9.97 19.40 8.91
CA SER A 86 9.55 20.47 8.01
C SER A 86 8.95 19.94 6.69
N ARG A 87 9.11 18.63 6.42
CA ARG A 87 8.72 17.97 5.16
C ARG A 87 7.68 16.87 5.32
N ILE A 88 7.36 16.51 6.55
CA ILE A 88 6.31 15.54 6.87
C ILE A 88 5.20 16.23 7.65
N LEU A 89 3.98 15.74 7.48
CA LEU A 89 2.86 16.12 8.33
C LEU A 89 2.86 15.27 9.59
N SER A 90 2.56 15.93 10.71
CA SER A 90 2.23 15.26 11.98
C SER A 90 0.79 15.58 12.35
N TYR A 91 0.03 14.57 12.71
CA TYR A 91 -1.34 14.67 13.17
C TYR A 91 -1.47 13.96 14.51
N ASP A 92 -2.07 14.64 15.49
CA ASP A 92 -2.38 14.03 16.79
C ASP A 92 -3.73 13.32 16.72
N ASP A 93 -3.74 12.02 16.94
CA ASP A 93 -4.90 11.15 16.97
C ASP A 93 -5.04 10.57 18.38
N ASP A 94 -5.74 11.28 19.24
CA ASP A 94 -5.96 10.91 20.65
C ASP A 94 -4.65 10.61 21.43
N GLY A 95 -3.61 11.41 21.19
CA GLY A 95 -2.30 11.27 21.82
C GLY A 95 -1.32 10.37 21.06
N GLU A 96 -1.74 9.78 19.93
CA GLU A 96 -0.85 9.08 19.00
C GLU A 96 -0.45 9.99 17.84
N GLU A 97 0.84 10.27 17.68
CA GLU A 97 1.33 11.09 16.57
C GLU A 97 1.39 10.28 15.28
N LEU A 98 0.41 10.47 14.40
CA LEU A 98 0.42 9.92 13.04
C LEU A 98 1.30 10.77 12.12
N ILE A 99 1.90 10.15 11.12
CA ILE A 99 2.72 10.81 10.12
C ILE A 99 2.11 10.63 8.73
N ALA A 100 2.24 11.67 7.90
CA ALA A 100 1.85 11.67 6.49
C ALA A 100 2.79 12.56 5.67
N ILE A 101 2.60 12.59 4.38
CA ILE A 101 3.34 13.46 3.44
C ILE A 101 2.39 14.19 2.51
N GLU A 102 2.82 15.32 1.95
CA GLU A 102 2.09 16.09 0.93
C GLU A 102 2.84 16.24 -0.38
N SER A 103 4.12 15.90 -0.41
CA SER A 103 4.98 16.18 -1.56
C SER A 103 6.02 15.08 -1.77
N VAL A 104 6.62 15.10 -2.94
CA VAL A 104 7.79 14.27 -3.25
C VAL A 104 8.94 14.54 -2.27
N ASP A 105 9.10 15.78 -1.82
CA ASP A 105 10.15 16.14 -0.84
C ASP A 105 9.93 15.42 0.48
N GLY A 106 8.67 15.27 0.92
CA GLY A 106 8.32 14.45 2.09
C GLY A 106 8.74 12.99 1.90
N LEU A 107 8.48 12.43 0.72
CA LEU A 107 8.85 11.06 0.41
C LEU A 107 10.37 10.86 0.37
N VAL A 108 11.12 11.81 -0.24
CA VAL A 108 12.59 11.80 -0.24
C VAL A 108 13.16 11.99 1.18
N ALA A 109 12.53 12.80 2.02
CA ALA A 109 12.91 12.92 3.43
C ALA A 109 12.73 11.60 4.21
N LEU A 110 11.72 10.81 3.88
CA LEU A 110 11.55 9.46 4.42
C LEU A 110 12.67 8.52 3.93
N VAL A 111 13.08 8.61 2.66
CA VAL A 111 14.25 7.87 2.14
C VAL A 111 15.52 8.25 2.88
N GLN A 112 15.71 9.55 3.17
CA GLN A 112 16.85 10.02 3.98
C GLN A 112 16.88 9.34 5.34
N ALA A 113 15.73 9.09 5.94
CA ALA A 113 15.59 8.40 7.22
C ALA A 113 15.66 6.86 7.13
N GLY A 114 15.94 6.31 5.95
CA GLY A 114 16.09 4.86 5.74
C GLY A 114 14.78 4.11 5.52
N VAL A 115 13.73 4.79 5.09
CA VAL A 115 12.45 4.17 4.72
C VAL A 115 12.57 3.53 3.34
N LEU A 116 12.25 2.25 3.23
CA LEU A 116 12.22 1.50 2.00
C LEU A 116 10.80 1.18 1.53
N GLU A 117 9.89 0.86 2.46
CA GLU A 117 8.48 0.60 2.14
C GLU A 117 7.58 1.62 2.81
N VAL A 118 6.59 2.08 2.04
CA VAL A 118 5.52 2.96 2.53
C VAL A 118 4.22 2.15 2.55
N HIS A 119 3.60 2.09 3.72
CA HIS A 119 2.30 1.48 3.93
C HIS A 119 1.32 2.56 4.36
N VAL A 120 0.08 2.46 3.91
CA VAL A 120 -0.96 3.47 4.15
C VAL A 120 -2.15 2.89 4.89
N TRP A 121 -2.83 3.72 5.67
CA TRP A 121 -4.15 3.42 6.16
C TRP A 121 -5.18 3.53 5.02
N GLY A 122 -6.31 2.86 5.17
CA GLY A 122 -7.48 3.01 4.29
C GLY A 122 -8.28 4.29 4.55
N THR A 123 -7.59 5.42 4.82
CA THR A 123 -8.20 6.73 5.11
C THR A 123 -7.24 7.86 4.78
N THR A 124 -7.73 9.10 4.85
CA THR A 124 -6.91 10.32 4.86
C THR A 124 -6.93 11.01 6.22
N LEU A 125 -5.98 11.90 6.49
CA LEU A 125 -5.96 12.69 7.74
C LEU A 125 -7.22 13.55 7.92
N ASP A 126 -7.88 13.93 6.81
CA ASP A 126 -9.09 14.74 6.85
C ASP A 126 -10.30 13.98 7.42
N HIS A 127 -10.26 12.64 7.35
CA HIS A 127 -11.37 11.76 7.76
C HIS A 127 -10.87 10.51 8.49
N VAL A 128 -9.96 10.67 9.44
CA VAL A 128 -9.25 9.55 10.10
C VAL A 128 -10.16 8.53 10.77
N ASP A 129 -11.37 8.93 11.14
CA ASP A 129 -12.39 8.05 11.76
C ASP A 129 -13.18 7.21 10.74
N LEU A 130 -13.01 7.48 9.43
CA LEU A 130 -13.70 6.78 8.36
C LEU A 130 -12.70 6.04 7.48
N CYS A 131 -13.03 4.82 7.11
CA CYS A 131 -12.33 4.09 6.06
C CYS A 131 -12.86 4.54 4.69
N ASP A 132 -11.98 4.78 3.72
CA ASP A 132 -12.32 5.12 2.33
C ASP A 132 -11.86 4.07 1.32
N ARG A 133 -11.08 3.08 1.76
CA ARG A 133 -10.54 1.99 0.93
C ARG A 133 -10.46 0.70 1.70
N LEU A 134 -11.16 -0.32 1.21
CA LEU A 134 -10.95 -1.69 1.69
C LEU A 134 -9.81 -2.34 0.90
N VAL A 135 -9.09 -3.21 1.58
CA VAL A 135 -8.04 -4.06 0.98
C VAL A 135 -8.30 -5.51 1.34
N PHE A 136 -8.42 -6.36 0.34
CA PHE A 136 -8.34 -7.81 0.48
C PHE A 136 -6.94 -8.25 0.04
N ASP A 137 -6.13 -8.67 1.00
CA ASP A 137 -4.77 -9.17 0.75
C ASP A 137 -4.83 -10.70 0.61
N LEU A 138 -4.60 -11.20 -0.59
CA LEU A 138 -4.54 -12.64 -0.86
C LEU A 138 -3.12 -13.15 -0.61
N ASP A 139 -2.92 -13.74 0.56
CA ASP A 139 -1.62 -14.27 1.00
C ASP A 139 -1.58 -15.80 0.83
N PRO A 140 -0.93 -16.32 -0.24
CA PRO A 140 -0.86 -17.75 -0.48
C PRO A 140 0.04 -18.44 0.54
N GLY A 141 -0.46 -19.52 1.10
CA GLY A 141 0.34 -20.45 1.88
C GLY A 141 1.30 -21.27 1.02
N PRO A 142 2.14 -22.11 1.65
CA PRO A 142 2.96 -23.07 0.92
C PRO A 142 2.13 -23.95 -0.02
N ASP A 143 2.70 -24.30 -1.16
CA ASP A 143 2.10 -25.16 -2.20
C ASP A 143 0.87 -24.60 -2.93
N VAL A 144 0.53 -23.34 -2.71
CA VAL A 144 -0.48 -22.64 -3.50
C VAL A 144 0.14 -22.18 -4.81
N THR A 145 -0.43 -22.58 -5.93
CA THR A 145 0.03 -22.13 -7.25
C THR A 145 -0.36 -20.68 -7.50
N TRP A 146 0.44 -19.97 -8.31
CA TRP A 146 0.09 -18.62 -8.71
C TRP A 146 -1.25 -18.55 -9.47
N ALA A 147 -1.56 -19.56 -10.28
CA ALA A 147 -2.85 -19.64 -10.95
C ALA A 147 -4.02 -19.64 -9.95
N ALA A 148 -3.90 -20.35 -8.84
CA ALA A 148 -4.92 -20.37 -7.78
C ALA A 148 -5.07 -18.99 -7.11
N VAL A 149 -3.97 -18.22 -6.93
CA VAL A 149 -4.03 -16.86 -6.42
C VAL A 149 -4.79 -15.93 -7.39
N VAL A 150 -4.52 -16.07 -8.70
CA VAL A 150 -5.21 -15.32 -9.75
C VAL A 150 -6.71 -15.66 -9.77
N GLU A 151 -7.07 -16.92 -9.65
CA GLU A 151 -8.49 -17.33 -9.55
C GLU A 151 -9.16 -16.77 -8.30
N GLY A 152 -8.49 -16.84 -7.15
CA GLY A 152 -8.99 -16.25 -5.91
C GLY A 152 -9.20 -14.74 -6.01
N ALA A 153 -8.30 -14.02 -6.68
CA ALA A 153 -8.48 -12.59 -6.91
C ALA A 153 -9.71 -12.28 -7.79
N LYS A 154 -9.93 -13.08 -8.83
CA LYS A 154 -11.13 -12.96 -9.68
C LYS A 154 -12.41 -13.29 -8.91
N GLU A 155 -12.37 -14.30 -8.04
CA GLU A 155 -13.50 -14.64 -7.17
C GLU A 155 -13.86 -13.49 -6.24
N VAL A 156 -12.87 -12.83 -5.59
CA VAL A 156 -13.13 -11.62 -4.79
C VAL A 156 -13.79 -10.54 -5.65
N ARG A 157 -13.23 -10.24 -6.84
CA ARG A 157 -13.81 -9.27 -7.77
C ARG A 157 -15.26 -9.57 -8.12
N ASP A 158 -15.54 -10.81 -8.47
CA ASP A 158 -16.87 -11.21 -8.94
C ASP A 158 -17.92 -11.10 -7.81
N ARG A 159 -17.56 -11.50 -6.57
CA ARG A 159 -18.41 -11.31 -5.38
C ARG A 159 -18.66 -9.82 -5.11
N LEU A 160 -17.64 -8.97 -5.26
CA LEU A 160 -17.81 -7.52 -5.11
C LEU A 160 -18.71 -6.94 -6.23
N ALA A 161 -18.54 -7.41 -7.48
CA ALA A 161 -19.36 -6.99 -8.61
C ALA A 161 -20.83 -7.38 -8.45
N ASP A 162 -21.13 -8.55 -7.89
CA ASP A 162 -22.50 -8.97 -7.53
C ASP A 162 -23.15 -8.00 -6.54
N LEU A 163 -22.36 -7.42 -5.66
CA LEU A 163 -22.75 -6.38 -4.72
C LEU A 163 -22.73 -4.96 -5.32
N LYS A 164 -22.48 -4.84 -6.64
CA LYS A 164 -22.37 -3.57 -7.39
C LYS A 164 -21.19 -2.69 -6.91
N LEU A 165 -20.13 -3.32 -6.43
CA LEU A 165 -18.90 -2.64 -6.04
C LEU A 165 -17.83 -2.82 -7.11
N GLU A 166 -17.29 -1.71 -7.56
CA GLU A 166 -16.10 -1.65 -8.40
C GLU A 166 -14.85 -1.87 -7.56
N SER A 167 -13.91 -2.61 -8.11
CA SER A 167 -12.65 -2.94 -7.43
C SER A 167 -11.45 -2.79 -8.35
N PHE A 168 -10.33 -2.50 -7.74
CA PHE A 168 -9.03 -2.33 -8.38
C PHE A 168 -8.05 -3.37 -7.85
N ILE A 169 -7.01 -3.66 -8.60
CA ILE A 169 -6.06 -4.70 -8.22
C ILE A 169 -4.63 -4.26 -8.42
N LYS A 170 -3.74 -4.71 -7.54
CA LYS A 170 -2.29 -4.54 -7.67
C LYS A 170 -1.54 -5.79 -7.24
N THR A 171 -0.32 -5.95 -7.74
CA THR A 171 0.62 -6.90 -7.16
C THR A 171 1.06 -6.41 -5.78
N SER A 172 1.32 -7.32 -4.86
CA SER A 172 1.85 -6.92 -3.56
C SER A 172 3.36 -6.62 -3.59
N GLY A 173 4.04 -6.89 -4.71
CA GLY A 173 5.50 -6.91 -4.77
C GLY A 173 6.12 -8.03 -3.92
N GLY A 174 5.31 -8.99 -3.53
CA GLY A 174 5.67 -10.17 -2.74
C GLY A 174 5.16 -11.44 -3.39
N LYS A 175 4.26 -12.17 -2.71
CA LYS A 175 3.71 -13.43 -3.18
C LYS A 175 2.23 -13.34 -3.59
N GLY A 176 1.55 -12.26 -3.26
CA GLY A 176 0.10 -12.14 -3.37
C GLY A 176 -0.38 -10.98 -4.24
N LEU A 177 -1.69 -10.80 -4.22
CA LEU A 177 -2.42 -9.72 -4.87
C LEU A 177 -3.25 -8.98 -3.83
N HIS A 178 -3.37 -7.67 -3.98
CA HIS A 178 -4.29 -6.84 -3.22
C HIS A 178 -5.44 -6.39 -4.10
N ILE A 179 -6.67 -6.71 -3.71
CA ILE A 179 -7.87 -6.15 -4.30
C ILE A 179 -8.28 -4.96 -3.43
N VAL A 180 -8.47 -3.81 -4.06
CA VAL A 180 -8.78 -2.54 -3.38
C VAL A 180 -10.14 -2.06 -3.82
N VAL A 181 -10.99 -1.71 -2.85
CA VAL A 181 -12.34 -1.22 -3.07
C VAL A 181 -12.42 0.20 -2.50
N PRO A 182 -12.42 1.24 -3.37
CA PRO A 182 -12.71 2.60 -2.90
C PRO A 182 -14.18 2.70 -2.50
N HIS A 183 -14.51 3.56 -1.53
CA HIS A 183 -15.90 3.85 -1.16
C HIS A 183 -16.04 5.22 -0.50
N ASP A 184 -17.26 5.72 -0.39
CA ASP A 184 -17.57 7.09 0.06
C ASP A 184 -17.39 7.32 1.58
N GLY A 185 -16.69 6.42 2.25
CA GLY A 185 -16.43 6.46 3.69
C GLY A 185 -17.46 5.65 4.49
N ALA A 186 -16.94 4.78 5.35
CA ALA A 186 -17.69 4.05 6.37
C ALA A 186 -16.85 4.01 7.65
N ASP A 187 -17.49 3.84 8.81
CA ASP A 187 -16.73 3.61 10.04
C ASP A 187 -15.88 2.33 9.94
N TRP A 188 -14.87 2.26 10.79
CA TRP A 188 -13.89 1.17 10.74
C TRP A 188 -14.51 -0.20 11.06
N ASP A 189 -15.51 -0.26 11.93
CA ASP A 189 -16.17 -1.52 12.33
C ASP A 189 -17.04 -2.04 11.19
N THR A 190 -17.81 -1.18 10.54
CA THR A 190 -18.57 -1.50 9.31
C THR A 190 -17.64 -2.00 8.21
N SER A 191 -16.55 -1.28 7.93
CA SER A 191 -15.57 -1.63 6.91
C SER A 191 -14.93 -3.00 7.17
N LYS A 192 -14.52 -3.25 8.41
CA LYS A 192 -13.93 -4.52 8.84
C LYS A 192 -14.94 -5.66 8.82
N THR A 193 -16.18 -5.40 9.25
CA THR A 193 -17.25 -6.41 9.28
C THR A 193 -17.61 -6.82 7.85
N PHE A 194 -17.82 -5.86 6.94
CA PHE A 194 -18.09 -6.14 5.54
C PHE A 194 -16.98 -7.00 4.90
N SER A 195 -15.72 -6.58 5.03
CA SER A 195 -14.61 -7.32 4.46
C SER A 195 -14.44 -8.72 5.06
N LYS A 196 -14.70 -8.86 6.36
CA LYS A 196 -14.73 -10.16 7.05
C LYS A 196 -15.82 -11.08 6.50
N GLN A 197 -17.00 -10.57 6.23
CA GLN A 197 -18.11 -11.37 5.68
C GLN A 197 -17.75 -11.95 4.30
N ILE A 198 -17.14 -11.17 3.42
CA ILE A 198 -16.64 -11.66 2.12
C ILE A 198 -15.62 -12.79 2.31
N ALA A 199 -14.64 -12.60 3.18
CA ALA A 199 -13.61 -13.61 3.45
C ALA A 199 -14.19 -14.90 4.06
N LEU A 200 -15.18 -14.77 4.96
CA LEU A 200 -15.87 -15.92 5.56
C LEU A 200 -16.73 -16.66 4.54
N ALA A 201 -17.45 -15.95 3.65
CA ALA A 201 -18.23 -16.56 2.59
C ALA A 201 -17.35 -17.37 1.64
N MET A 202 -16.21 -16.82 1.19
CA MET A 202 -15.24 -17.55 0.38
C MET A 202 -14.74 -18.82 1.08
N THR A 203 -14.47 -18.71 2.38
CA THR A 203 -14.00 -19.87 3.18
C THR A 203 -15.10 -20.93 3.36
N ALA A 204 -16.36 -20.50 3.51
CA ALA A 204 -17.48 -21.42 3.65
C ALA A 204 -17.76 -22.18 2.35
N ASP A 205 -17.72 -21.48 1.21
CA ASP A 205 -17.98 -22.07 -0.10
C ASP A 205 -16.82 -22.96 -0.60
N SER A 206 -15.58 -22.63 -0.22
CA SER A 206 -14.39 -23.35 -0.65
C SER A 206 -13.34 -23.50 0.47
N PRO A 207 -13.64 -24.28 1.55
CA PRO A 207 -12.76 -24.40 2.72
C PRO A 207 -11.43 -25.08 2.42
N GLN A 208 -11.32 -25.81 1.30
CA GLN A 208 -10.08 -26.39 0.82
C GLN A 208 -9.15 -25.38 0.13
N LYS A 209 -9.69 -24.25 -0.38
CA LYS A 209 -8.93 -23.22 -1.11
C LYS A 209 -8.60 -22.03 -0.24
N TYR A 210 -9.52 -21.63 0.66
CA TYR A 210 -9.42 -20.36 1.38
C TYR A 210 -9.44 -20.52 2.88
N LEU A 211 -8.90 -19.51 3.54
CA LEU A 211 -8.80 -19.38 4.98
C LEU A 211 -9.03 -17.93 5.37
N ALA A 212 -9.86 -17.67 6.37
CA ALA A 212 -10.08 -16.34 6.96
C ALA A 212 -9.44 -16.17 8.35
N LYS A 213 -8.56 -17.09 8.76
CA LYS A 213 -7.88 -17.07 10.07
C LYS A 213 -6.38 -16.87 9.89
N MET A 214 -5.76 -16.06 10.78
CA MET A 214 -4.31 -15.76 10.73
C MET A 214 -3.38 -16.94 11.00
N THR A 215 -3.87 -18.07 11.48
CA THR A 215 -3.07 -19.21 11.93
C THR A 215 -2.18 -19.74 10.79
N LYS A 216 -0.86 -19.53 10.90
CA LYS A 216 0.10 -19.90 9.85
C LYS A 216 0.12 -21.41 9.55
N SER A 217 -0.02 -22.26 10.56
CA SER A 217 -0.07 -23.73 10.40
C SER A 217 -1.28 -24.20 9.59
N ALA A 218 -2.36 -23.42 9.52
CA ALA A 218 -3.56 -23.76 8.76
C ALA A 218 -3.50 -23.30 7.29
N ARG A 219 -2.42 -22.64 6.85
CA ARG A 219 -2.30 -22.06 5.50
C ARG A 219 -1.76 -23.00 4.44
N GLN A 220 -1.34 -24.23 4.83
CA GLN A 220 -0.83 -25.20 3.88
C GLN A 220 -1.85 -25.47 2.76
N GLY A 221 -1.46 -25.23 1.50
CA GLY A 221 -2.30 -25.39 0.32
C GLY A 221 -3.49 -24.44 0.21
N LYS A 222 -3.56 -23.38 1.06
CA LYS A 222 -4.69 -22.45 1.10
C LYS A 222 -4.24 -21.01 0.95
N ILE A 223 -5.14 -20.16 0.45
CA ILE A 223 -4.98 -18.72 0.39
C ILE A 223 -5.63 -18.11 1.63
N PHE A 224 -4.86 -17.37 2.41
CA PHE A 224 -5.41 -16.53 3.45
C PHE A 224 -6.01 -15.27 2.81
N VAL A 225 -7.32 -15.10 2.94
CA VAL A 225 -8.04 -13.89 2.54
C VAL A 225 -7.96 -12.91 3.71
N ASP A 226 -6.87 -12.10 3.74
CA ASP A 226 -6.62 -11.18 4.84
C ASP A 226 -7.49 -9.92 4.68
N TYR A 227 -8.53 -9.85 5.50
CA TYR A 227 -9.43 -8.71 5.66
C TYR A 227 -9.03 -7.80 6.83
N LEU A 228 -8.02 -8.18 7.61
CA LEU A 228 -7.61 -7.48 8.83
C LEU A 228 -6.93 -6.14 8.52
N ARG A 229 -6.57 -5.92 7.24
CA ARG A 229 -6.08 -4.63 6.73
C ARG A 229 -7.11 -3.50 6.83
N ASN A 230 -8.38 -3.82 7.12
CA ASN A 230 -9.51 -2.89 7.12
C ASN A 230 -9.94 -2.44 8.53
N GLY A 231 -9.11 -2.65 9.53
CA GLY A 231 -9.30 -2.11 10.87
C GLY A 231 -8.55 -0.79 11.08
N ARG A 232 -9.01 0.04 12.03
CA ARG A 232 -8.31 1.27 12.42
C ARG A 232 -6.84 0.95 12.78
N GLY A 233 -5.91 1.73 12.27
CA GLY A 233 -4.48 1.52 12.49
C GLY A 233 -3.84 0.37 11.69
N ALA A 234 -4.64 -0.42 10.96
CA ALA A 234 -4.12 -1.41 10.04
C ALA A 234 -3.66 -0.75 8.72
N THR A 235 -2.65 -1.33 8.11
CA THR A 235 -2.04 -0.77 6.90
C THR A 235 -1.86 -1.82 5.82
N ALA A 236 -1.81 -1.35 4.58
CA ALA A 236 -1.36 -2.14 3.43
C ALA A 236 -0.26 -1.38 2.68
N VAL A 237 0.65 -2.10 2.03
CA VAL A 237 1.67 -1.47 1.21
C VAL A 237 1.02 -0.56 0.15
N ALA A 238 1.53 0.66 0.01
CA ALA A 238 1.01 1.62 -0.96
C ALA A 238 1.22 1.14 -2.40
N ALA A 239 0.33 1.55 -3.31
CA ALA A 239 0.59 1.43 -4.74
C ALA A 239 1.90 2.15 -5.07
N TYR A 240 2.70 1.55 -5.93
CA TYR A 240 4.03 2.03 -6.36
C TYR A 240 5.10 2.08 -5.27
N SER A 241 4.85 1.59 -4.05
CA SER A 241 5.90 1.44 -3.05
C SER A 241 6.79 0.24 -3.36
N PRO A 242 8.12 0.40 -3.32
CA PRO A 242 9.05 -0.72 -3.30
C PRO A 242 8.84 -1.62 -2.09
N ARG A 243 9.38 -2.82 -2.15
CA ARG A 243 9.43 -3.77 -1.05
C ARG A 243 10.87 -4.07 -0.66
N ALA A 244 11.14 -4.11 0.63
CA ALA A 244 12.44 -4.48 1.18
C ALA A 244 12.68 -6.00 1.04
N ARG A 245 12.73 -6.45 -0.21
CA ARG A 245 12.94 -7.84 -0.62
C ARG A 245 13.98 -7.90 -1.73
N PRO A 246 14.65 -9.04 -1.95
CA PRO A 246 15.56 -9.21 -3.08
C PRO A 246 14.93 -8.77 -4.40
N GLY A 247 15.69 -8.08 -5.25
CA GLY A 247 15.27 -7.55 -6.53
C GLY A 247 14.49 -6.22 -6.45
N ALA A 248 14.28 -5.65 -5.26
CA ALA A 248 13.52 -4.40 -5.06
C ALA A 248 12.16 -4.39 -5.80
N PRO A 249 11.30 -5.43 -5.63
CA PRO A 249 10.02 -5.47 -6.32
C PRO A 249 9.11 -4.35 -5.83
N VAL A 250 8.17 -3.95 -6.71
CA VAL A 250 7.24 -2.84 -6.46
C VAL A 250 5.80 -3.36 -6.38
N SER A 251 5.04 -2.84 -5.43
CA SER A 251 3.60 -3.05 -5.34
C SER A 251 2.89 -2.26 -6.45
N THR A 252 2.55 -2.94 -7.55
CA THR A 252 2.23 -2.28 -8.81
C THR A 252 0.76 -2.43 -9.19
N PRO A 253 -0.01 -1.33 -9.40
CA PRO A 253 -1.31 -1.33 -10.02
C PRO A 253 -1.32 -2.00 -11.39
N VAL A 254 -2.34 -2.81 -11.62
CA VAL A 254 -2.55 -3.49 -12.89
C VAL A 254 -4.03 -3.45 -13.27
N ALA A 255 -4.33 -3.50 -14.57
CA ALA A 255 -5.70 -3.70 -15.01
C ALA A 255 -6.15 -5.15 -14.76
N TRP A 256 -7.44 -5.36 -14.51
CA TRP A 256 -7.98 -6.71 -14.33
C TRP A 256 -7.69 -7.64 -15.51
N SER A 257 -7.58 -7.11 -16.72
CA SER A 257 -7.21 -7.86 -17.93
C SER A 257 -5.77 -8.38 -17.92
N GLU A 258 -4.88 -7.76 -17.13
CA GLU A 258 -3.49 -8.20 -16.98
C GLU A 258 -3.36 -9.36 -15.97
N VAL A 259 -4.39 -9.60 -15.15
CA VAL A 259 -4.37 -10.61 -14.07
C VAL A 259 -4.58 -12.00 -14.67
N THR A 260 -3.47 -12.62 -15.05
CA THR A 260 -3.41 -13.94 -15.66
C THR A 260 -2.35 -14.81 -14.96
N ALA A 261 -2.37 -16.11 -15.22
CA ALA A 261 -1.34 -17.02 -14.71
C ALA A 261 0.10 -16.66 -15.17
N LYS A 262 0.24 -15.80 -16.20
CA LYS A 262 1.53 -15.33 -16.69
C LYS A 262 2.04 -14.07 -15.95
N LEU A 263 1.20 -13.42 -15.16
CA LEU A 263 1.61 -12.29 -14.33
C LEU A 263 2.46 -12.82 -13.16
N SER A 264 3.66 -12.29 -12.99
CA SER A 264 4.44 -12.54 -11.77
C SER A 264 4.13 -11.47 -10.71
N PRO A 265 3.92 -11.82 -9.43
CA PRO A 265 3.63 -10.85 -8.37
C PRO A 265 4.79 -9.89 -8.08
N ALA A 266 6.01 -10.24 -8.49
CA ALA A 266 7.22 -9.42 -8.36
C ALA A 266 7.80 -9.02 -9.72
N ARG A 267 6.97 -8.96 -10.77
CA ARG A 267 7.41 -8.65 -12.14
C ARG A 267 8.07 -7.28 -12.27
N TRP A 268 7.51 -6.29 -11.58
CA TRP A 268 8.00 -4.93 -11.65
C TRP A 268 8.84 -4.61 -10.42
N THR A 269 9.95 -3.99 -10.68
CA THR A 269 10.97 -3.62 -9.70
C THR A 269 11.28 -2.13 -9.82
N VAL A 270 12.02 -1.59 -8.87
CA VAL A 270 12.55 -0.22 -8.95
C VAL A 270 13.28 0.04 -10.28
N LEU A 271 13.96 -0.98 -10.83
CA LEU A 271 14.78 -0.84 -12.04
C LEU A 271 13.98 -0.88 -13.35
N ASN A 272 12.79 -1.48 -13.38
CA ASN A 272 12.07 -1.71 -14.64
C ASN A 272 10.65 -1.11 -14.69
N LEU A 273 10.15 -0.59 -13.59
CA LEU A 273 8.79 -0.04 -13.55
C LEU A 273 8.62 1.15 -14.50
N GLN A 274 9.62 2.02 -14.60
CA GLN A 274 9.63 3.16 -15.51
C GLN A 274 9.33 2.77 -16.96
N ASP A 275 9.91 1.66 -17.45
CA ASP A 275 9.65 1.17 -18.80
C ASP A 275 8.20 0.73 -19.00
N ARG A 276 7.56 0.21 -17.93
CA ARG A 276 6.13 -0.07 -17.94
C ARG A 276 5.34 1.24 -18.02
N LEU A 277 5.61 2.18 -17.13
CA LEU A 277 4.85 3.43 -17.03
C LEU A 277 4.88 4.22 -18.34
N LYS A 278 6.03 4.29 -19.02
CA LYS A 278 6.16 4.93 -20.33
C LYS A 278 5.32 4.28 -21.44
N ARG A 279 4.99 2.99 -21.31
CA ARG A 279 4.20 2.23 -22.30
C ARG A 279 2.70 2.24 -21.98
N LEU A 280 2.30 2.59 -20.78
CA LEU A 280 0.90 2.67 -20.40
C LEU A 280 0.24 3.87 -21.08
N LYS A 281 -0.94 3.66 -21.64
CA LYS A 281 -1.78 4.73 -22.18
C LYS A 281 -2.45 5.54 -21.08
N ALA A 282 -2.74 4.89 -19.96
CA ALA A 282 -3.32 5.48 -18.75
C ALA A 282 -2.97 4.62 -17.53
N ASP A 283 -2.97 5.22 -16.34
CA ASP A 283 -2.84 4.48 -15.09
C ASP A 283 -4.01 3.48 -14.96
N PRO A 284 -3.73 2.18 -14.69
CA PRO A 284 -4.79 1.21 -14.38
C PRO A 284 -5.72 1.63 -13.23
N TRP A 285 -5.25 2.54 -12.38
CA TRP A 285 -5.99 3.08 -11.25
C TRP A 285 -6.44 4.55 -11.43
N ALA A 286 -6.40 5.10 -12.66
CA ALA A 286 -6.79 6.49 -12.94
C ALA A 286 -8.21 6.84 -12.42
N GLU A 287 -9.10 5.88 -12.40
CA GLU A 287 -10.50 6.08 -12.02
C GLU A 287 -10.77 5.84 -10.52
N ILE A 288 -9.79 5.31 -9.75
CA ILE A 288 -10.01 4.90 -8.34
C ILE A 288 -10.53 6.04 -7.46
N GLY A 289 -10.07 7.26 -7.68
CA GLY A 289 -10.51 8.46 -6.94
C GLY A 289 -11.86 9.01 -7.38
N LYS A 290 -12.41 8.54 -8.49
CA LYS A 290 -13.67 9.02 -9.07
C LYS A 290 -14.86 8.09 -8.74
N VAL A 291 -14.57 6.86 -8.32
CA VAL A 291 -15.61 5.89 -7.96
C VAL A 291 -16.38 6.39 -6.75
N LYS A 292 -17.70 6.46 -6.91
CA LYS A 292 -18.66 6.83 -5.86
C LYS A 292 -19.55 5.63 -5.58
N GLN A 293 -19.27 4.97 -4.47
CA GLN A 293 -20.03 3.79 -4.06
C GLN A 293 -20.04 3.67 -2.53
N LYS A 294 -21.11 3.07 -2.02
CA LYS A 294 -21.26 2.79 -0.58
C LYS A 294 -21.18 1.30 -0.35
N LEU A 295 -20.62 0.91 0.77
CA LEU A 295 -20.70 -0.48 1.20
C LEU A 295 -22.16 -0.85 1.42
N PRO A 296 -22.67 -1.97 0.87
CA PRO A 296 -24.02 -2.44 1.17
C PRO A 296 -24.14 -2.68 2.67
N GLY A 297 -25.33 -2.47 3.22
CA GLY A 297 -25.59 -2.58 4.65
C GLY A 297 -25.12 -3.91 5.23
N VAL A 298 -24.36 -3.84 6.30
CA VAL A 298 -23.91 -4.96 7.12
C VAL A 298 -24.91 -5.14 8.24
#